data_9cb49870a73552e83ae52c79a2597be2
#
_entry.id   9cb49870a73552e83ae52c79a2597be2
#
_cell.length_a   1.000
_cell.length_b   1.000
_cell.length_c   1.000
_cell.angle_alpha   90.00
_cell.angle_beta   90.00
_cell.angle_gamma   90.00
#
_symmetry.space_group_name_H-M   'P 1'
#
loop_
_entity.id
_entity.type
_entity.pdbx_description
1 polymer ?
#
loop_
_entity_poly.entity_id
_entity_poly.type
_entity_poly.pdbx_seq_one_letter_code
_entity_poly.pdbx_strand_id
1 'polypeptide(L)'
;MANLNKVFLMGNLTADPELRYTPKGTAVTDIRLAINRYYAGDNSERQEETTFVDVTLWNRQAEVAGNYLSKGRGVFVEGRLQLDSWEDKASGQKRTKLRVIGENIQLFPRGGEGDMGGAPRQQPQGAPRSNNYGQSRPAQNYNPPPMPPSNPPSSDFGDLDDEIPF
;
A
#
# COMPACT_ATOMS: atom_id res chain seq x y z
N MET A 1 19.64 -18.40 23.62
CA MET A 1 18.25 -17.94 23.54
C MET A 1 18.06 -17.16 22.24
N ALA A 2 17.03 -17.45 21.47
CA ALA A 2 16.71 -16.68 20.27
C ALA A 2 15.82 -15.49 20.67
N ASN A 3 16.18 -14.29 20.21
CA ASN A 3 15.43 -13.06 20.48
C ASN A 3 15.04 -12.41 19.14
N LEU A 4 13.78 -12.08 18.99
CA LEU A 4 13.27 -11.35 17.82
C LEU A 4 12.41 -10.16 18.30
N ASN A 5 12.67 -8.98 17.74
CA ASN A 5 11.87 -7.78 17.97
C ASN A 5 11.75 -7.05 16.62
N LYS A 6 10.73 -7.38 15.85
CA LYS A 6 10.44 -6.82 14.52
C LYS A 6 8.97 -6.43 14.43
N VAL A 7 8.72 -5.30 13.78
CA VAL A 7 7.40 -4.77 13.50
C VAL A 7 7.35 -4.32 12.05
N PHE A 8 6.26 -4.68 11.36
CA PHE A 8 5.95 -4.23 10.01
C PHE A 8 4.61 -3.50 10.05
N LEU A 9 4.61 -2.25 9.63
CA LEU A 9 3.43 -1.39 9.63
C LEU A 9 3.21 -0.82 8.23
N MET A 10 1.96 -0.78 7.81
CA MET A 10 1.55 -0.10 6.59
C MET A 10 0.34 0.76 6.91
N GLY A 11 0.42 2.06 6.62
CA GLY A 11 -0.65 3.00 6.93
C GLY A 11 -0.41 4.36 6.29
N ASN A 12 -1.29 5.29 6.61
CA ASN A 12 -1.22 6.66 6.11
C ASN A 12 -0.81 7.62 7.22
N LEU A 13 -0.01 8.64 6.87
CA LEU A 13 0.38 9.68 7.81
C LEU A 13 -0.82 10.54 8.22
N THR A 14 -0.94 10.80 9.52
CA THR A 14 -2.00 11.68 10.06
C THR A 14 -1.64 13.16 10.03
N ALA A 15 -0.33 13.48 9.96
CA ALA A 15 0.22 14.83 9.91
C ALA A 15 1.50 14.85 9.07
N ASP A 16 1.96 16.04 8.70
CA ASP A 16 3.26 16.22 8.04
C ASP A 16 4.40 15.87 9.01
N PRO A 17 5.45 15.17 8.56
CA PRO A 17 6.62 14.89 9.38
C PRO A 17 7.37 16.17 9.74
N GLU A 18 7.68 16.34 11.01
CA GLU A 18 8.51 17.45 11.47
C GLU A 18 9.95 16.97 11.67
N LEU A 19 10.85 17.38 10.78
CA LEU A 19 12.27 17.03 10.87
C LEU A 19 12.96 17.92 11.90
N ARG A 20 13.60 17.31 12.88
CA ARG A 20 14.37 17.97 13.93
C ARG A 20 15.79 17.41 13.99
N TYR A 21 16.71 18.17 14.57
CA TYR A 21 18.08 17.74 14.78
C TYR A 21 18.40 17.73 16.27
N THR A 22 19.02 16.66 16.71
CA THR A 22 19.56 16.60 18.09
C THR A 22 20.77 17.54 18.22
N PRO A 23 21.19 17.90 19.46
CA PRO A 23 22.42 18.70 19.67
C PRO A 23 23.69 18.09 19.05
N LYS A 24 23.68 16.79 18.79
CA LYS A 24 24.76 16.07 18.11
C LYS A 24 24.66 16.08 16.59
N GLY A 25 23.67 16.79 16.02
CA GLY A 25 23.44 16.88 14.57
C GLY A 25 22.72 15.67 13.98
N THR A 26 22.19 14.76 14.78
CA THR A 26 21.45 13.59 14.28
C THR A 26 20.02 13.98 13.94
N ALA A 27 19.61 13.70 12.71
CA ALA A 27 18.23 13.92 12.24
C ALA A 27 17.26 12.97 12.95
N VAL A 28 16.11 13.48 13.37
CA VAL A 28 15.00 12.71 13.98
C VAL A 28 13.67 13.28 13.56
N THR A 29 12.71 12.43 13.30
CA THR A 29 11.30 12.81 13.10
C THR A 29 10.37 11.77 13.71
N ASP A 30 9.26 12.24 14.24
CA ASP A 30 8.18 11.40 14.72
C ASP A 30 7.03 11.46 13.69
N ILE A 31 6.58 10.31 13.24
CA ILE A 31 5.41 10.17 12.36
C ILE A 31 4.32 9.38 13.08
N ARG A 32 3.07 9.75 12.84
CA ARG A 32 1.91 8.99 13.34
C ARG A 32 1.18 8.38 12.17
N LEU A 33 1.04 7.05 12.19
CA LEU A 33 0.34 6.27 11.18
C LEU A 33 -1.09 5.97 11.63
N ALA A 34 -2.04 6.15 10.72
CA ALA A 34 -3.39 5.60 10.81
C ALA A 34 -3.41 4.28 10.02
N ILE A 35 -3.76 3.19 10.70
CA ILE A 35 -3.82 1.84 10.15
C ILE A 35 -5.24 1.34 10.28
N ASN A 36 -5.93 1.15 9.16
CA ASN A 36 -7.31 0.71 9.13
C ASN A 36 -7.39 -0.81 9.01
N ARG A 37 -8.22 -1.40 9.84
CA ARG A 37 -8.59 -2.80 9.81
C ARG A 37 -10.08 -2.91 9.54
N TYR A 38 -10.43 -3.75 8.57
CA TYR A 38 -11.82 -4.09 8.28
C TYR A 38 -12.13 -5.49 8.79
N TYR A 39 -13.23 -5.64 9.48
CA TYR A 39 -13.71 -6.94 9.95
C TYR A 39 -15.23 -7.03 9.84
N ALA A 40 -15.74 -8.26 9.76
CA ALA A 40 -17.18 -8.50 9.78
C ALA A 40 -17.67 -8.48 11.23
N GLY A 41 -18.65 -7.62 11.52
CA GLY A 41 -19.35 -7.63 12.80
C GLY A 41 -20.39 -8.77 12.86
N ASP A 42 -21.01 -8.95 14.01
CA ASP A 42 -21.98 -10.03 14.31
C ASP A 42 -23.16 -10.11 13.33
N ASN A 43 -23.52 -9.00 12.67
CA ASN A 43 -24.63 -8.90 11.71
C ASN A 43 -24.15 -8.90 10.24
N SER A 44 -22.95 -9.38 9.93
CA SER A 44 -22.33 -9.29 8.59
C SER A 44 -22.13 -7.85 8.11
N GLU A 45 -22.27 -6.85 8.97
CA GLU A 45 -21.91 -5.46 8.66
C GLU A 45 -20.39 -5.31 8.69
N ARG A 46 -19.86 -4.62 7.68
CA ARG A 46 -18.45 -4.29 7.62
C ARG A 46 -18.12 -3.20 8.63
N GLN A 47 -17.34 -3.53 9.63
CA GLN A 47 -16.83 -2.57 10.62
C GLN A 47 -15.39 -2.17 10.29
N GLU A 48 -15.06 -0.92 10.57
CA GLU A 48 -13.73 -0.35 10.39
C GLU A 48 -13.19 0.10 11.75
N GLU A 49 -11.97 -0.34 12.04
CA GLU A 49 -11.22 0.07 13.22
C GLU A 49 -9.92 0.75 12.78
N THR A 50 -9.67 1.95 13.28
CA THR A 50 -8.44 2.68 13.01
C THR A 50 -7.53 2.66 14.22
N THR A 51 -6.33 2.12 14.05
CA THR A 51 -5.28 2.14 15.06
C THR A 51 -4.25 3.20 14.71
N PHE A 52 -3.88 4.03 15.71
CA PHE A 52 -2.85 5.04 15.56
C PHE A 52 -1.55 4.57 16.20
N VAL A 53 -0.46 4.59 15.43
CA VAL A 53 0.87 4.16 15.90
C VAL A 53 1.87 5.28 15.72
N ASP A 54 2.58 5.62 16.82
CA ASP A 54 3.70 6.55 16.77
C ASP A 54 4.98 5.81 16.38
N VAL A 55 5.68 6.32 15.35
CA VAL A 55 6.95 5.79 14.85
C VAL A 55 8.00 6.88 14.87
N THR A 56 9.13 6.62 15.54
CA THR A 56 10.29 7.51 15.53
C THR A 56 11.31 7.04 14.51
N LEU A 57 11.72 7.93 13.61
CA LEU A 57 12.71 7.70 12.56
C LEU A 57 13.98 8.49 12.88
N TRP A 58 15.14 7.92 12.54
CA TRP A 58 16.46 8.48 12.80
C TRP A 58 17.30 8.59 11.54
N ASN A 59 18.26 9.52 11.56
CA ASN A 59 19.25 9.71 10.49
C ASN A 59 18.59 9.84 9.11
N ARG A 60 19.09 9.06 8.15
CA ARG A 60 18.61 9.07 6.76
C ARG A 60 17.11 8.81 6.64
N GLN A 61 16.53 7.93 7.46
CA GLN A 61 15.09 7.64 7.40
C GLN A 61 14.27 8.85 7.83
N ALA A 62 14.74 9.63 8.82
CA ALA A 62 14.11 10.87 9.24
C ALA A 62 14.16 11.93 8.13
N GLU A 63 15.31 12.08 7.45
CA GLU A 63 15.47 13.02 6.34
C GLU A 63 14.59 12.63 5.15
N VAL A 64 14.54 11.34 4.79
CA VAL A 64 13.67 10.84 3.72
C VAL A 64 12.20 11.10 4.06
N ALA A 65 11.79 10.85 5.30
CA ALA A 65 10.41 11.11 5.73
C ALA A 65 10.09 12.61 5.65
N GLY A 66 10.95 13.48 6.19
CA GLY A 66 10.74 14.92 6.17
C GLY A 66 10.70 15.55 4.77
N ASN A 67 11.48 15.00 3.82
CA ASN A 67 11.57 15.53 2.46
C ASN A 67 10.48 15.01 1.51
N TYR A 68 10.00 13.78 1.71
CA TYR A 68 9.15 13.10 0.73
C TYR A 68 7.77 12.69 1.24
N LEU A 69 7.57 12.63 2.56
CA LEU A 69 6.27 12.32 3.15
C LEU A 69 5.48 13.59 3.47
N SER A 70 4.17 13.48 3.42
CA SER A 70 3.22 14.49 3.84
C SER A 70 1.98 13.82 4.41
N LYS A 71 1.14 14.59 5.11
CA LYS A 71 -0.15 14.12 5.63
C LYS A 71 -0.95 13.37 4.55
N GLY A 72 -1.51 12.22 4.91
CA GLY A 72 -2.32 11.37 4.04
C GLY A 72 -1.51 10.43 3.15
N ARG A 73 -0.17 10.55 3.07
CA ARG A 73 0.64 9.62 2.28
C ARG A 73 0.75 8.26 2.95
N GLY A 74 0.64 7.23 2.12
CA GLY A 74 0.92 5.85 2.50
C GLY A 74 2.41 5.60 2.64
N VAL A 75 2.78 4.85 3.67
CA VAL A 75 4.15 4.40 3.91
C VAL A 75 4.14 3.01 4.50
N PHE A 76 5.13 2.21 4.11
CA PHE A 76 5.47 0.95 4.79
C PHE A 76 6.68 1.20 5.67
N VAL A 77 6.60 0.76 6.93
CA VAL A 77 7.64 0.91 7.94
C VAL A 77 8.06 -0.47 8.44
N GLU A 78 9.33 -0.74 8.41
CA GLU A 78 9.97 -1.83 9.10
C GLU A 78 10.71 -1.26 10.32
N GLY A 79 10.51 -1.86 11.50
CA GLY A 79 11.09 -1.36 12.72
C GLY A 79 11.08 -2.36 13.85
N ARG A 80 11.25 -1.86 15.07
CA ARG A 80 11.18 -2.62 16.32
C ARG A 80 10.41 -1.88 17.39
N LEU A 81 9.87 -2.60 18.35
CA LEU A 81 9.25 -2.02 19.53
C LEU A 81 10.33 -1.53 20.51
N GLN A 82 10.07 -0.38 21.12
CA GLN A 82 10.88 0.16 22.21
C GLN A 82 9.97 0.68 23.32
N LEU A 83 10.24 0.22 24.54
CA LEU A 83 9.59 0.73 25.73
C LEU A 83 10.47 1.80 26.35
N ASP A 84 10.00 3.05 26.31
CA ASP A 84 10.63 4.13 27.05
C ASP A 84 10.06 4.21 28.45
N SER A 85 10.90 4.49 29.41
CA SER A 85 10.53 4.66 30.82
C SER A 85 11.21 5.90 31.38
N TRP A 86 10.44 6.78 31.96
CA TRP A 86 10.93 8.01 32.60
C TRP A 86 10.15 8.29 33.88
N GLU A 87 10.74 9.07 34.73
CA GLU A 87 10.07 9.59 35.91
C GLU A 87 9.46 10.96 35.60
N ASP A 88 8.17 11.09 35.85
CA ASP A 88 7.46 12.36 35.68
C ASP A 88 7.89 13.32 36.83
N LYS A 89 8.58 14.39 36.47
CA LYS A 89 9.12 15.37 37.41
C LYS A 89 8.04 16.08 38.23
N ALA A 90 6.80 16.14 37.77
CA ALA A 90 5.71 16.80 38.47
C ALA A 90 5.05 15.89 39.49
N SER A 91 4.93 14.59 39.22
CA SER A 91 4.24 13.63 40.09
C SER A 91 5.16 12.61 40.77
N GLY A 92 6.46 12.54 40.39
CA GLY A 92 7.39 11.52 40.86
C GLY A 92 7.04 10.09 40.42
N GLN A 93 6.05 9.94 39.53
CA GLN A 93 5.60 8.64 39.10
C GLN A 93 6.38 8.15 37.87
N LYS A 94 6.70 6.85 37.87
CA LYS A 94 7.30 6.20 36.73
C LYS A 94 6.25 6.05 35.60
N ARG A 95 6.53 6.65 34.44
CA ARG A 95 5.71 6.52 33.24
C ARG A 95 6.42 5.69 32.19
N THR A 96 5.65 4.97 31.42
CA THR A 96 6.16 4.17 30.30
C THR A 96 5.37 4.49 29.04
N LYS A 97 6.06 4.48 27.90
CA LYS A 97 5.43 4.61 26.57
C LYS A 97 6.05 3.60 25.63
N LEU A 98 5.21 2.77 25.03
CA LEU A 98 5.62 1.89 23.95
C LEU A 98 5.57 2.68 22.63
N ARG A 99 6.68 2.64 21.88
CA ARG A 99 6.76 3.23 20.54
C ARG A 99 7.45 2.27 19.56
N VAL A 100 7.33 2.55 18.28
CA VAL A 100 8.07 1.87 17.23
C VAL A 100 9.26 2.73 16.83
N ILE A 101 10.44 2.14 16.78
CA ILE A 101 11.62 2.74 16.14
C ILE A 101 11.67 2.21 14.71
N GLY A 102 11.48 3.09 13.73
CA GLY A 102 11.58 2.71 12.33
C GLY A 102 13.03 2.57 11.90
N GLU A 103 13.35 1.44 11.30
CA GLU A 103 14.67 1.08 10.80
C GLU A 103 14.75 1.28 9.29
N ASN A 104 13.65 1.03 8.59
CA ASN A 104 13.52 1.23 7.15
C ASN A 104 12.12 1.71 6.80
N ILE A 105 12.01 2.56 5.76
CA ILE A 105 10.72 3.03 5.23
C ILE A 105 10.68 2.84 3.72
N GLN A 106 9.51 2.50 3.19
CA GLN A 106 9.23 2.45 1.77
C GLN A 106 8.05 3.36 1.48
N LEU A 107 8.27 4.26 0.54
CA LEU A 107 7.27 5.25 0.13
C LEU A 107 6.40 4.64 -0.97
N PHE A 108 5.09 4.76 -0.84
CA PHE A 108 4.22 4.42 -1.95
C PHE A 108 4.21 5.55 -2.98
N PRO A 109 4.12 5.22 -4.28
CA PRO A 109 3.90 6.21 -5.32
C PRO A 109 2.71 7.09 -4.94
N ARG A 110 2.73 8.38 -5.30
CA ARG A 110 1.52 9.19 -5.24
C ARG A 110 0.49 8.50 -6.12
N GLY A 111 -0.53 7.89 -5.52
CA GLY A 111 -1.72 7.47 -6.24
C GLY A 111 -2.34 8.74 -6.81
N GLY A 112 -2.07 9.03 -8.07
CA GLY A 112 -2.95 9.86 -8.86
C GLY A 112 -4.29 9.14 -8.88
N GLU A 113 -5.37 9.82 -8.56
CA GLU A 113 -6.70 9.33 -8.87
C GLU A 113 -6.68 8.79 -10.30
N GLY A 114 -6.89 7.48 -10.44
CA GLY A 114 -7.28 6.88 -11.72
C GLY A 114 -6.16 6.59 -12.71
N ASP A 115 -5.13 5.81 -12.36
CA ASP A 115 -4.46 5.01 -13.40
C ASP A 115 -4.48 3.52 -13.04
N MET A 116 -5.66 2.95 -13.05
CA MET A 116 -5.90 1.55 -13.30
C MET A 116 -5.69 1.33 -14.80
N GLY A 117 -4.45 0.92 -15.16
CA GLY A 117 -4.22 0.18 -16.39
C GLY A 117 -4.60 0.89 -17.70
N GLY A 118 -4.05 2.05 -17.94
CA GLY A 118 -3.99 2.60 -19.30
C GLY A 118 -2.88 1.92 -20.07
N ALA A 119 -3.21 0.93 -20.92
CA ALA A 119 -2.33 0.54 -22.01
C ALA A 119 -1.89 1.81 -22.77
N PRO A 120 -0.64 1.91 -23.24
CA PRO A 120 -0.19 3.10 -23.95
C PRO A 120 -1.11 3.33 -25.15
N ARG A 121 -1.90 4.40 -25.10
CA ARG A 121 -2.63 4.89 -26.26
C ARG A 121 -1.58 5.27 -27.30
N GLN A 122 -1.39 4.41 -28.29
CA GLN A 122 -0.74 4.81 -29.54
C GLN A 122 -1.54 5.99 -30.11
N GLN A 123 -0.93 7.15 -30.10
CA GLN A 123 -1.42 8.30 -30.86
C GLN A 123 -1.50 7.88 -32.32
N PRO A 124 -2.64 8.05 -33.00
CA PRO A 124 -2.66 7.91 -34.43
C PRO A 124 -1.85 9.04 -35.03
N GLN A 125 -0.66 8.73 -35.56
CA GLN A 125 0.09 9.65 -36.39
C GLN A 125 -0.79 10.06 -37.57
N GLY A 126 -0.99 11.36 -37.71
CA GLY A 126 -1.75 11.95 -38.80
C GLY A 126 -1.20 11.52 -40.14
N ALA A 127 -2.04 10.86 -40.93
CA ALA A 127 -1.79 10.60 -42.33
C ALA A 127 -2.02 11.88 -43.15
N PRO A 128 -1.17 12.19 -44.15
CA PRO A 128 -1.35 13.35 -45.00
C PRO A 128 -2.56 13.15 -45.92
N ARG A 129 -3.35 14.22 -46.02
CA ARG A 129 -4.46 14.30 -46.99
C ARG A 129 -3.91 14.16 -48.43
N SER A 130 -4.27 13.11 -49.09
CA SER A 130 -4.18 13.03 -50.55
C SER A 130 -5.59 12.93 -51.12
N ASN A 131 -6.00 13.97 -51.82
CA ASN A 131 -7.15 13.95 -52.73
C ASN A 131 -6.85 12.99 -53.88
N ASN A 132 -7.68 11.97 -54.06
CA ASN A 132 -7.90 11.50 -55.45
C ASN A 132 -9.30 10.91 -55.62
N TYR A 133 -9.88 11.31 -56.71
CA TYR A 133 -11.21 10.99 -57.25
C TYR A 133 -11.33 9.51 -57.66
N GLY A 134 -12.48 8.92 -57.37
CA GLY A 134 -13.20 8.01 -58.30
C GLY A 134 -12.72 6.57 -58.37
N GLN A 135 -13.55 5.68 -57.84
CA GLN A 135 -14.13 4.55 -58.57
C GLN A 135 -14.73 3.53 -57.58
N SER A 136 -16.01 3.35 -57.75
CA SER A 136 -16.84 2.30 -57.13
C SER A 136 -16.38 0.90 -57.53
N ARG A 137 -16.17 0.02 -56.53
CA ARG A 137 -16.15 -1.43 -56.69
C ARG A 137 -16.99 -2.11 -55.63
N PRO A 138 -17.69 -3.23 -55.98
CA PRO A 138 -18.78 -3.79 -55.19
C PRO A 138 -18.30 -4.62 -54.00
N ALA A 139 -19.18 -4.67 -52.99
CA ALA A 139 -19.04 -5.42 -51.75
C ALA A 139 -18.79 -6.92 -51.98
N GLN A 140 -17.67 -7.45 -51.50
CA GLN A 140 -17.49 -8.89 -51.32
C GLN A 140 -17.97 -9.29 -49.94
N ASN A 141 -18.92 -10.21 -49.98
CA ASN A 141 -19.52 -10.88 -48.83
C ASN A 141 -18.46 -11.70 -48.10
N TYR A 142 -18.04 -11.23 -46.90
CA TYR A 142 -17.13 -12.00 -46.04
C TYR A 142 -17.96 -12.89 -45.11
N ASN A 143 -17.92 -14.19 -45.38
CA ASN A 143 -18.52 -15.20 -44.51
C ASN A 143 -17.44 -15.71 -43.53
N PRO A 144 -17.57 -15.51 -42.22
CA PRO A 144 -16.60 -16.04 -41.27
C PRO A 144 -16.75 -17.56 -41.13
N PRO A 145 -15.64 -18.32 -40.95
CA PRO A 145 -15.69 -19.77 -40.75
C PRO A 145 -16.35 -20.13 -39.42
N PRO A 146 -17.02 -21.30 -39.33
CA PRO A 146 -17.71 -21.75 -38.13
C PRO A 146 -16.70 -22.08 -37.00
N MET A 147 -17.01 -21.61 -35.77
CA MET A 147 -16.26 -21.95 -34.58
C MET A 147 -16.44 -23.44 -34.22
N PRO A 148 -15.37 -24.11 -33.74
CA PRO A 148 -15.49 -25.47 -33.24
C PRO A 148 -16.29 -25.51 -31.91
N PRO A 149 -17.01 -26.59 -31.61
CA PRO A 149 -17.80 -26.69 -30.40
C PRO A 149 -16.92 -26.78 -29.17
N SER A 150 -17.20 -25.93 -28.18
CA SER A 150 -16.59 -25.96 -26.85
C SER A 150 -17.14 -27.14 -26.05
N ASN A 151 -16.31 -28.13 -25.77
CA ASN A 151 -16.62 -29.16 -24.80
C ASN A 151 -16.52 -28.57 -23.36
N PRO A 152 -17.51 -28.80 -22.50
CA PRO A 152 -17.38 -28.47 -21.07
C PRO A 152 -16.42 -29.45 -20.41
N PRO A 153 -15.57 -28.98 -19.42
CA PRO A 153 -14.75 -29.89 -18.65
C PRO A 153 -15.63 -30.76 -17.75
N SER A 154 -15.43 -32.06 -17.81
CA SER A 154 -16.01 -33.03 -16.89
C SER A 154 -15.48 -32.80 -15.48
N SER A 155 -16.39 -32.49 -14.56
CA SER A 155 -16.15 -32.43 -13.11
C SER A 155 -16.03 -33.89 -12.59
N ASP A 156 -14.80 -34.31 -12.36
CA ASP A 156 -14.50 -35.45 -11.52
C ASP A 156 -13.83 -34.94 -10.24
N PHE A 157 -14.65 -34.62 -9.22
CA PHE A 157 -14.19 -34.41 -7.87
C PHE A 157 -14.44 -35.69 -7.09
N GLY A 158 -13.39 -36.52 -7.05
CA GLY A 158 -13.32 -37.60 -6.07
C GLY A 158 -13.29 -37.04 -4.65
N ASP A 159 -14.19 -37.53 -3.81
CA ASP A 159 -14.23 -37.38 -2.39
C ASP A 159 -12.86 -37.78 -1.78
N LEU A 160 -12.17 -36.79 -1.17
CA LEU A 160 -11.10 -37.04 -0.20
C LEU A 160 -11.57 -36.50 1.14
N ASP A 161 -12.14 -37.42 1.93
CA ASP A 161 -12.27 -37.27 3.36
C ASP A 161 -10.87 -37.25 3.98
N ASP A 162 -10.39 -36.05 4.34
CA ASP A 162 -9.23 -35.89 5.22
C ASP A 162 -9.75 -35.40 6.58
N GLU A 163 -9.92 -36.34 7.51
CA GLU A 163 -10.04 -36.04 8.93
C GLU A 163 -8.77 -35.38 9.45
N ILE A 164 -8.92 -34.18 9.96
CA ILE A 164 -7.85 -33.44 10.66
C ILE A 164 -7.95 -33.83 12.16
N PRO A 165 -6.95 -34.50 12.75
CA PRO A 165 -6.93 -34.74 14.20
C PRO A 165 -6.44 -33.48 14.94
N PHE A 166 -7.15 -33.14 16.00
CA PHE A 166 -6.77 -32.11 16.99
C PHE A 166 -5.64 -32.59 17.89
#